data_bd9077e3e5afb06db3823a3e844dec1f
#
_entry.id   bd9077e3e5afb06db3823a3e844dec1f
#
_cell.length_a   1.000
_cell.length_b   1.000
_cell.length_c   1.000
_cell.angle_alpha   90.00
_cell.angle_beta   90.00
_cell.angle_gamma   90.00
#
_symmetry.space_group_name_H-M   'P 1'
#
loop_
_entity.id
_entity.type
_entity.pdbx_description
1 polymer ?
#
loop_
_entity_poly.entity_id
_entity_poly.type
_entity_poly.pdbx_seq_one_letter_code
_entity_poly.pdbx_strand_id
1 'polypeptide(L)'
;MKTRQFTVALLLVAALLAAVLASASCGRDGQFGGVALDLLQRVPEEAVSYSYWDIRQMEDDQHLGQILDAWRDANETDLQSFAIDATKIKYAVHFSMPQGSAIIIKGDQNRNELRADLEALRFDEQDFRQEEIWKNEEDTEWLSILGDLIVAGDRTVVMDCIRVAKGEPSLYDDSIVRSVAEELRTGVTVYIKRHVEEAPYDGLEATGMSLWKNDSSELVARMVFTFRTTGDAAAILQTLADAVDEFYDKVDAKRDGRVVTIEAKIEIADFEIWPV
;
A
#
# COMPACT_ATOMS: atom_id res chain seq x y z
N MET A 1 -2.65 -54.88 22.34
CA MET A 1 -2.59 -53.54 22.95
C MET A 1 -1.66 -52.51 22.25
N LYS A 2 -0.73 -52.91 21.37
CA LYS A 2 0.21 -51.95 20.71
C LYS A 2 -0.40 -51.14 19.53
N THR A 3 -1.43 -51.66 18.86
CA THR A 3 -2.04 -51.01 17.68
C THR A 3 -2.88 -49.76 18.02
N ARG A 4 -3.51 -49.72 19.20
CA ARG A 4 -4.33 -48.56 19.62
C ARG A 4 -3.49 -47.34 20.01
N GLN A 5 -2.29 -47.54 20.54
CA GLN A 5 -1.39 -46.42 20.92
C GLN A 5 -0.80 -45.75 19.69
N PHE A 6 -0.54 -46.48 18.61
CA PHE A 6 -0.04 -45.94 17.34
C PHE A 6 -1.09 -45.05 16.63
N THR A 7 -2.36 -45.44 16.67
CA THR A 7 -3.46 -44.68 16.04
C THR A 7 -3.72 -43.36 16.77
N VAL A 8 -3.62 -43.33 18.09
CA VAL A 8 -3.81 -42.11 18.90
C VAL A 8 -2.64 -41.14 18.70
N ALA A 9 -1.39 -41.65 18.62
CA ALA A 9 -0.22 -40.83 18.33
C ALA A 9 -0.27 -40.22 16.91
N LEU A 10 -0.71 -40.96 15.92
CA LEU A 10 -0.87 -40.47 14.53
C LEU A 10 -1.96 -39.39 14.41
N LEU A 11 -3.08 -39.54 15.14
CA LEU A 11 -4.16 -38.56 15.18
C LEU A 11 -3.73 -37.29 15.93
N LEU A 12 -2.91 -37.37 16.98
CA LEU A 12 -2.36 -36.21 17.67
C LEU A 12 -1.36 -35.43 16.81
N VAL A 13 -0.51 -36.12 16.06
CA VAL A 13 0.42 -35.50 15.11
C VAL A 13 -0.33 -34.82 13.95
N ALA A 14 -1.37 -35.48 13.42
CA ALA A 14 -2.20 -34.89 12.38
C ALA A 14 -3.00 -33.66 12.87
N ALA A 15 -3.51 -33.68 14.12
CA ALA A 15 -4.18 -32.54 14.73
C ALA A 15 -3.21 -31.38 15.04
N LEU A 16 -1.96 -31.68 15.46
CA LEU A 16 -0.91 -30.68 15.65
C LEU A 16 -0.45 -30.06 14.30
N LEU A 17 -0.31 -30.89 13.25
CA LEU A 17 -0.02 -30.39 11.89
C LEU A 17 -1.16 -29.54 11.33
N ALA A 18 -2.43 -29.94 11.55
CA ALA A 18 -3.59 -29.15 11.16
C ALA A 18 -3.70 -27.84 11.94
N ALA A 19 -3.35 -27.83 13.25
CA ALA A 19 -3.30 -26.62 14.06
C ALA A 19 -2.16 -25.68 13.63
N VAL A 20 -0.99 -26.23 13.25
CA VAL A 20 0.12 -25.43 12.69
C VAL A 20 -0.21 -24.89 11.29
N LEU A 21 -0.89 -25.68 10.46
CA LEU A 21 -1.36 -25.20 9.13
C LEU A 21 -2.53 -24.20 9.26
N ALA A 22 -3.42 -24.38 10.24
CA ALA A 22 -4.47 -23.41 10.53
C ALA A 22 -3.93 -22.12 11.16
N SER A 23 -2.88 -22.17 11.98
CA SER A 23 -2.20 -20.99 12.50
C SER A 23 -1.31 -20.30 11.45
N ALA A 24 -0.87 -21.01 10.41
CA ALA A 24 -0.21 -20.41 9.25
C ALA A 24 -1.19 -19.73 8.27
N SER A 25 -2.51 -20.07 8.35
CA SER A 25 -3.56 -19.44 7.54
C SER A 25 -4.37 -18.36 8.30
N CYS A 26 -4.30 -18.33 9.63
CA CYS A 26 -4.69 -17.17 10.41
C CYS A 26 -3.55 -16.15 10.30
N GLY A 27 -3.68 -15.19 9.39
CA GLY A 27 -2.74 -14.07 9.29
C GLY A 27 -2.43 -13.58 10.69
N ARG A 28 -1.16 -13.44 11.03
CA ARG A 28 -0.77 -12.77 12.28
C ARG A 28 -1.52 -11.47 12.29
N ASP A 29 -2.35 -11.24 13.32
CA ASP A 29 -3.08 -9.99 13.46
C ASP A 29 -2.13 -8.83 13.23
N GLY A 30 -2.35 -8.10 12.11
CA GLY A 30 -1.58 -6.93 11.76
C GLY A 30 -0.47 -7.09 10.72
N GLN A 31 -0.29 -8.21 10.02
CA GLN A 31 0.62 -8.25 8.86
C GLN A 31 0.03 -7.50 7.66
N PHE A 32 0.92 -6.99 6.79
CA PHE A 32 0.53 -6.41 5.51
C PHE A 32 -0.18 -7.47 4.65
N GLY A 33 -1.41 -7.18 4.25
CA GLY A 33 -2.23 -8.16 3.54
C GLY A 33 -3.59 -7.59 3.10
N GLY A 34 -4.51 -8.47 2.71
CA GLY A 34 -5.84 -8.09 2.26
C GLY A 34 -5.82 -7.15 1.07
N VAL A 35 -6.68 -6.13 1.08
CA VAL A 35 -6.82 -5.18 -0.04
C VAL A 35 -5.53 -4.41 -0.33
N ALA A 36 -4.75 -4.04 0.69
CA ALA A 36 -3.49 -3.33 0.50
C ALA A 36 -2.48 -4.16 -0.32
N LEU A 37 -2.35 -5.45 -0.02
CA LEU A 37 -1.50 -6.37 -0.77
C LEU A 37 -2.05 -6.61 -2.19
N ASP A 38 -3.37 -6.83 -2.32
CA ASP A 38 -4.01 -7.02 -3.63
C ASP A 38 -3.77 -5.82 -4.55
N LEU A 39 -3.81 -4.60 -4.00
CA LEU A 39 -3.56 -3.37 -4.77
C LEU A 39 -2.06 -3.20 -5.07
N LEU A 40 -1.14 -3.56 -4.14
CA LEU A 40 0.30 -3.55 -4.41
C LEU A 40 0.67 -4.47 -5.59
N GLN A 41 -0.03 -5.61 -5.72
CA GLN A 41 0.12 -6.55 -6.84
C GLN A 41 -0.48 -6.04 -8.17
N ARG A 42 -1.07 -4.84 -8.19
CA ARG A 42 -1.57 -4.16 -9.41
C ARG A 42 -0.67 -3.02 -9.86
N VAL A 43 0.29 -2.62 -9.02
CA VAL A 43 1.26 -1.58 -9.33
C VAL A 43 2.41 -2.19 -10.15
N PRO A 44 2.86 -1.54 -11.25
CA PRO A 44 3.99 -2.02 -12.05
C PRO A 44 5.29 -2.15 -11.25
N GLU A 45 6.14 -3.13 -11.62
CA GLU A 45 7.41 -3.42 -10.92
C GLU A 45 8.37 -2.23 -10.90
N GLU A 46 8.34 -1.38 -11.93
CA GLU A 46 9.19 -0.21 -12.06
C GLU A 46 8.80 0.95 -11.14
N ALA A 47 7.68 0.86 -10.43
CA ALA A 47 7.25 1.91 -9.51
C ALA A 47 8.30 2.17 -8.42
N VAL A 48 8.51 3.45 -8.14
CA VAL A 48 9.48 3.92 -7.14
C VAL A 48 8.82 4.27 -5.81
N SER A 49 7.51 4.55 -5.82
CA SER A 49 6.72 4.78 -4.61
C SER A 49 5.34 4.12 -4.69
N TYR A 50 4.79 3.81 -3.52
CA TYR A 50 3.46 3.26 -3.32
C TYR A 50 2.88 3.87 -2.04
N SER A 51 1.67 4.40 -2.12
CA SER A 51 0.95 4.99 -0.99
C SER A 51 -0.49 4.49 -0.99
N TYR A 52 -0.83 3.63 -0.04
CA TYR A 52 -2.16 3.05 0.16
C TYR A 52 -2.93 3.79 1.24
N TRP A 53 -4.24 3.96 1.02
CA TRP A 53 -5.18 4.59 1.94
C TRP A 53 -6.44 3.74 2.09
N ASP A 54 -6.81 3.39 3.33
CA ASP A 54 -8.10 2.77 3.67
C ASP A 54 -9.12 3.84 4.00
N ILE A 55 -9.76 4.39 2.96
CA ILE A 55 -10.76 5.46 3.07
C ILE A 55 -11.97 4.99 3.89
N ARG A 56 -12.37 3.73 3.72
CA ARG A 56 -13.49 3.13 4.47
C ARG A 56 -13.20 3.13 5.98
N GLN A 57 -11.99 2.74 6.39
CA GLN A 57 -11.62 2.77 7.80
C GLN A 57 -11.63 4.19 8.35
N MET A 58 -11.21 5.19 7.55
CA MET A 58 -11.26 6.60 7.96
C MET A 58 -12.69 7.13 8.05
N GLU A 59 -13.62 6.69 7.19
CA GLU A 59 -15.05 7.05 7.26
C GLU A 59 -15.76 6.42 8.45
N ASP A 60 -15.43 5.15 8.75
CA ASP A 60 -16.04 4.41 9.86
C ASP A 60 -15.58 4.89 11.25
N ASP A 61 -14.50 5.68 11.32
CA ASP A 61 -13.90 6.13 12.57
C ASP A 61 -13.87 7.66 12.71
N GLN A 62 -14.71 8.21 13.60
CA GLN A 62 -14.82 9.64 13.82
C GLN A 62 -13.50 10.35 14.20
N HIS A 63 -12.53 9.63 14.78
CA HIS A 63 -11.25 10.20 15.19
C HIS A 63 -10.29 10.35 14.00
N LEU A 64 -10.55 9.66 12.87
CA LEU A 64 -9.76 9.73 11.65
C LEU A 64 -10.30 10.75 10.63
N GLY A 65 -11.39 11.46 10.98
CA GLY A 65 -12.05 12.41 10.07
C GLY A 65 -11.13 13.50 9.54
N GLN A 66 -10.23 14.04 10.36
CA GLN A 66 -9.25 15.05 9.92
C GLN A 66 -8.28 14.51 8.85
N ILE A 67 -7.87 13.25 8.98
CA ILE A 67 -6.99 12.59 8.00
C ILE A 67 -7.77 12.37 6.70
N LEU A 68 -9.03 11.95 6.79
CA LEU A 68 -9.90 11.78 5.63
C LEU A 68 -10.15 13.10 4.88
N ASP A 69 -10.47 14.17 5.62
CA ASP A 69 -10.72 15.49 5.02
C ASP A 69 -9.48 16.00 4.31
N ALA A 70 -8.31 15.91 4.93
CA ALA A 70 -7.06 16.31 4.33
C ALA A 70 -6.69 15.45 3.10
N TRP A 71 -6.99 14.13 3.12
CA TRP A 71 -6.82 13.29 1.94
C TRP A 71 -7.76 13.71 0.79
N ARG A 72 -9.02 13.99 1.10
CA ARG A 72 -10.02 14.47 0.11
C ARG A 72 -9.60 15.79 -0.50
N ASP A 73 -9.25 16.76 0.33
CA ASP A 73 -8.82 18.09 -0.13
C ASP A 73 -7.60 18.00 -1.07
N ALA A 74 -6.63 17.14 -0.72
CA ALA A 74 -5.43 16.94 -1.54
C ALA A 74 -5.70 16.30 -2.91
N ASN A 75 -6.78 15.50 -3.04
CA ASN A 75 -7.07 14.72 -4.24
C ASN A 75 -8.30 15.21 -5.02
N GLU A 76 -9.07 16.17 -4.50
CA GLU A 76 -10.36 16.57 -5.07
C GLU A 76 -10.25 16.99 -6.54
N THR A 77 -9.29 17.85 -6.86
CA THR A 77 -9.12 18.38 -8.23
C THR A 77 -8.81 17.27 -9.22
N ASP A 78 -7.87 16.39 -8.87
CA ASP A 78 -7.45 15.30 -9.76
C ASP A 78 -8.57 14.28 -9.94
N LEU A 79 -9.30 13.91 -8.88
CA LEU A 79 -10.43 13.00 -8.97
C LEU A 79 -11.57 13.56 -9.82
N GLN A 80 -11.85 14.86 -9.68
CA GLN A 80 -12.89 15.54 -10.47
C GLN A 80 -12.55 15.59 -11.96
N SER A 81 -11.27 15.77 -12.33
CA SER A 81 -10.84 15.79 -13.72
C SER A 81 -11.13 14.45 -14.42
N PHE A 82 -11.17 13.35 -13.70
CA PHE A 82 -11.52 12.01 -14.16
C PHE A 82 -12.99 11.62 -13.92
N ALA A 83 -13.86 12.54 -13.54
CA ALA A 83 -15.26 12.26 -13.15
C ALA A 83 -15.41 11.25 -12.00
N ILE A 84 -14.40 11.11 -11.14
CA ILE A 84 -14.40 10.17 -10.04
C ILE A 84 -15.07 10.81 -8.80
N ASP A 85 -16.11 10.16 -8.29
CA ASP A 85 -16.80 10.57 -7.07
C ASP A 85 -15.99 10.11 -5.84
N ALA A 86 -15.34 11.06 -5.16
CA ALA A 86 -14.52 10.80 -3.97
C ALA A 86 -15.31 10.12 -2.84
N THR A 87 -16.63 10.32 -2.75
CA THR A 87 -17.48 9.72 -1.70
C THR A 87 -17.75 8.24 -1.92
N LYS A 88 -17.48 7.71 -3.10
CA LYS A 88 -17.64 6.30 -3.45
C LYS A 88 -16.33 5.51 -3.37
N ILE A 89 -15.22 6.15 -3.00
CA ILE A 89 -13.91 5.51 -2.88
C ILE A 89 -13.82 4.82 -1.51
N LYS A 90 -13.42 3.55 -1.51
CA LYS A 90 -13.16 2.77 -0.29
C LYS A 90 -11.68 2.60 -0.03
N TYR A 91 -10.91 2.48 -1.09
CA TYR A 91 -9.47 2.29 -1.06
C TYR A 91 -8.83 3.05 -2.20
N ALA A 92 -7.70 3.68 -1.94
CA ALA A 92 -6.92 4.36 -2.95
C ALA A 92 -5.44 3.99 -2.84
N VAL A 93 -4.77 3.93 -3.99
CA VAL A 93 -3.32 3.79 -4.08
C VAL A 93 -2.79 4.84 -5.02
N HIS A 94 -1.92 5.70 -4.51
CA HIS A 94 -1.07 6.54 -5.35
C HIS A 94 0.28 5.86 -5.54
N PHE A 95 0.83 5.92 -6.72
CA PHE A 95 2.17 5.44 -6.98
C PHE A 95 2.84 6.26 -8.07
N SER A 96 4.16 6.32 -8.02
CA SER A 96 4.96 7.02 -9.03
C SER A 96 5.95 6.07 -9.69
N MET A 97 6.24 6.36 -10.94
CA MET A 97 7.22 5.71 -11.79
C MET A 97 8.15 6.78 -12.38
N PRO A 98 9.32 6.45 -12.93
CA PRO A 98 10.19 7.44 -13.56
C PRO A 98 9.52 8.22 -14.71
N GLN A 99 8.49 7.64 -15.35
CA GLN A 99 7.78 8.22 -16.49
C GLN A 99 6.45 8.88 -16.14
N GLY A 100 6.07 8.96 -14.85
CA GLY A 100 4.82 9.58 -14.41
C GLY A 100 4.20 8.92 -13.19
N SER A 101 2.94 9.21 -12.93
CA SER A 101 2.20 8.74 -11.77
C SER A 101 0.78 8.27 -12.14
N ALA A 102 0.18 7.49 -11.24
CA ALA A 102 -1.23 7.16 -11.33
C ALA A 102 -1.83 6.88 -9.95
N ILE A 103 -3.16 6.89 -9.92
CA ILE A 103 -3.97 6.44 -8.81
C ILE A 103 -4.73 5.17 -9.21
N ILE A 104 -4.75 4.17 -8.34
CA ILE A 104 -5.65 3.01 -8.42
C ILE A 104 -6.73 3.18 -7.36
N ILE A 105 -7.98 3.09 -7.78
CA ILE A 105 -9.14 3.29 -6.91
C ILE A 105 -9.99 2.03 -6.90
N LYS A 106 -10.42 1.64 -5.69
CA LYS A 106 -11.42 0.60 -5.47
C LYS A 106 -12.56 1.15 -4.63
N GLY A 107 -13.80 0.99 -5.12
CA GLY A 107 -14.98 1.52 -4.43
C GLY A 107 -16.29 1.18 -5.14
N ASP A 108 -17.34 1.91 -4.79
CA ASP A 108 -18.70 1.69 -5.29
C ASP A 108 -19.04 2.59 -6.50
N GLN A 109 -18.05 2.93 -7.33
CA GLN A 109 -18.26 3.70 -8.55
C GLN A 109 -19.17 2.94 -9.51
N ASN A 110 -20.23 3.62 -10.00
CA ASN A 110 -21.08 3.07 -11.05
C ASN A 110 -20.39 3.25 -12.42
N ARG A 111 -19.96 2.14 -13.03
CA ARG A 111 -19.21 2.19 -14.28
C ARG A 111 -19.96 2.83 -15.44
N ASN A 112 -21.28 2.64 -15.52
CA ASN A 112 -22.07 3.25 -16.61
C ASN A 112 -22.22 4.76 -16.41
N GLU A 113 -22.37 5.21 -15.16
CA GLU A 113 -22.34 6.64 -14.84
C GLU A 113 -20.95 7.23 -15.15
N LEU A 114 -19.87 6.58 -14.69
CA LEU A 114 -18.51 7.03 -14.96
C LEU A 114 -18.22 7.16 -16.46
N ARG A 115 -18.64 6.19 -17.29
CA ARG A 115 -18.48 6.29 -18.76
C ARG A 115 -19.24 7.48 -19.34
N ALA A 116 -20.49 7.68 -18.92
CA ALA A 116 -21.29 8.82 -19.39
C ALA A 116 -20.67 10.16 -18.96
N ASP A 117 -20.12 10.23 -17.75
CA ASP A 117 -19.45 11.43 -17.24
C ASP A 117 -18.11 11.69 -17.97
N LEU A 118 -17.34 10.64 -18.30
CA LEU A 118 -16.13 10.74 -19.11
C LEU A 118 -16.44 11.25 -20.53
N GLU A 119 -17.51 10.72 -21.17
CA GLU A 119 -17.98 11.24 -22.46
C GLU A 119 -18.40 12.73 -22.37
N ALA A 120 -19.07 13.13 -21.28
CA ALA A 120 -19.46 14.52 -21.06
C ALA A 120 -18.23 15.44 -20.85
N LEU A 121 -17.17 14.94 -20.26
CA LEU A 121 -15.86 15.60 -20.13
C LEU A 121 -15.01 15.51 -21.41
N ARG A 122 -15.53 14.92 -22.48
CA ARG A 122 -14.87 14.75 -23.78
C ARG A 122 -13.64 13.84 -23.75
N PHE A 123 -13.70 12.80 -22.93
CA PHE A 123 -12.76 11.71 -23.04
C PHE A 123 -13.15 10.81 -24.21
N ASP A 124 -12.16 10.37 -25.00
CA ASP A 124 -12.32 9.42 -26.09
C ASP A 124 -12.00 8.00 -25.61
N GLU A 125 -12.94 7.06 -25.86
CA GLU A 125 -12.73 5.64 -25.58
C GLU A 125 -11.79 5.02 -26.63
N GLN A 126 -10.87 4.18 -26.16
CA GLN A 126 -9.96 3.38 -26.97
C GLN A 126 -9.86 1.96 -26.41
N ASP A 127 -9.21 1.06 -27.14
CA ASP A 127 -8.87 -0.31 -26.70
C ASP A 127 -7.35 -0.47 -26.56
N PHE A 128 -6.91 -1.07 -25.46
CA PHE A 128 -5.54 -1.50 -25.29
C PHE A 128 -5.49 -2.88 -24.63
N ARG A 129 -5.00 -3.89 -25.36
CA ARG A 129 -4.94 -5.29 -24.88
C ARG A 129 -6.29 -5.86 -24.42
N GLN A 130 -7.37 -5.49 -25.07
CA GLN A 130 -8.75 -5.87 -24.74
C GLN A 130 -9.27 -5.27 -23.42
N GLU A 131 -8.68 -4.17 -22.98
CA GLU A 131 -9.17 -3.37 -21.88
C GLU A 131 -9.56 -1.99 -22.39
N GLU A 132 -10.64 -1.45 -21.82
CA GLU A 132 -11.19 -0.14 -22.10
C GLU A 132 -10.28 0.93 -21.49
N ILE A 133 -9.83 1.87 -22.30
CA ILE A 133 -9.07 3.04 -21.87
C ILE A 133 -9.74 4.31 -22.40
N TRP A 134 -9.65 5.35 -21.60
CA TRP A 134 -10.19 6.68 -21.89
C TRP A 134 -9.06 7.70 -21.85
N LYS A 135 -9.09 8.67 -22.77
CA LYS A 135 -8.14 9.78 -22.79
C LYS A 135 -8.86 11.10 -23.01
N ASN A 136 -8.39 12.19 -22.37
CA ASN A 136 -8.89 13.51 -22.65
C ASN A 136 -8.43 14.04 -24.02
N GLU A 137 -9.05 15.13 -24.51
CA GLU A 137 -8.71 15.73 -25.81
C GLU A 137 -7.23 16.14 -25.92
N GLU A 138 -6.59 16.52 -24.79
CA GLU A 138 -5.22 16.99 -24.75
C GLU A 138 -4.18 15.86 -24.67
N ASP A 139 -4.63 14.60 -24.58
CA ASP A 139 -3.79 13.40 -24.44
C ASP A 139 -2.89 13.42 -23.18
N THR A 140 -3.32 14.15 -22.15
CA THR A 140 -2.58 14.32 -20.90
C THR A 140 -3.10 13.46 -19.76
N GLU A 141 -4.40 13.16 -19.76
CA GLU A 141 -5.09 12.39 -18.73
C GLU A 141 -5.64 11.10 -19.31
N TRP A 142 -5.33 9.99 -18.65
CA TRP A 142 -5.72 8.65 -19.08
C TRP A 142 -6.37 7.89 -17.95
N LEU A 143 -7.42 7.12 -18.28
CA LEU A 143 -8.14 6.28 -17.33
C LEU A 143 -8.41 4.91 -17.93
N SER A 144 -8.40 3.85 -17.11
CA SER A 144 -8.86 2.51 -17.46
C SER A 144 -9.73 1.93 -16.36
N ILE A 145 -10.73 1.14 -16.76
CA ILE A 145 -11.62 0.41 -15.85
C ILE A 145 -11.23 -1.06 -15.89
N LEU A 146 -10.48 -1.51 -14.89
CA LEU A 146 -9.92 -2.86 -14.79
C LEU A 146 -10.68 -3.71 -13.76
N GLY A 147 -11.67 -4.47 -14.21
CA GLY A 147 -12.51 -5.23 -13.27
C GLY A 147 -13.20 -4.30 -12.29
N ASP A 148 -12.98 -4.42 -10.98
CA ASP A 148 -13.53 -3.56 -9.92
C ASP A 148 -12.62 -2.37 -9.56
N LEU A 149 -11.59 -2.14 -10.36
CA LEU A 149 -10.62 -1.07 -10.17
C LEU A 149 -10.77 0.02 -11.24
N ILE A 150 -10.47 1.26 -10.88
CA ILE A 150 -10.23 2.36 -11.78
C ILE A 150 -8.76 2.74 -11.65
N VAL A 151 -8.08 2.91 -12.77
CA VAL A 151 -6.70 3.38 -12.84
C VAL A 151 -6.70 4.68 -13.62
N ALA A 152 -6.23 5.78 -13.02
CA ALA A 152 -6.20 7.09 -13.67
C ALA A 152 -4.82 7.74 -13.47
N GLY A 153 -4.34 8.48 -14.49
CA GLY A 153 -3.04 9.14 -14.44
C GLY A 153 -2.35 9.26 -15.79
N ASP A 154 -1.02 9.21 -15.79
CA ASP A 154 -0.21 9.31 -17.00
C ASP A 154 -0.39 8.10 -17.93
N ARG A 155 -0.43 8.36 -19.23
CA ARG A 155 -0.65 7.35 -20.29
C ARG A 155 0.17 6.07 -20.10
N THR A 156 1.48 6.22 -20.02
CA THR A 156 2.39 5.08 -19.93
C THR A 156 2.13 4.26 -18.68
N VAL A 157 1.88 4.94 -17.57
CA VAL A 157 1.63 4.32 -16.26
C VAL A 157 0.30 3.55 -16.27
N VAL A 158 -0.77 4.12 -16.82
CA VAL A 158 -2.08 3.42 -16.98
C VAL A 158 -1.93 2.18 -17.87
N MET A 159 -1.17 2.27 -18.97
CA MET A 159 -0.90 1.13 -19.85
C MET A 159 -0.08 0.03 -19.15
N ASP A 160 0.87 0.39 -18.29
CA ASP A 160 1.67 -0.56 -17.51
C ASP A 160 0.81 -1.28 -16.46
N CYS A 161 -0.14 -0.59 -15.80
CA CYS A 161 -1.13 -1.26 -14.95
C CYS A 161 -1.96 -2.30 -15.69
N ILE A 162 -2.37 -2.02 -16.95
CA ILE A 162 -3.06 -3.00 -17.80
C ILE A 162 -2.16 -4.21 -18.08
N ARG A 163 -0.85 -4.00 -18.34
CA ARG A 163 0.11 -5.08 -18.55
C ARG A 163 0.24 -5.96 -17.30
N VAL A 164 0.34 -5.37 -16.11
CA VAL A 164 0.35 -6.10 -14.83
C VAL A 164 -0.95 -6.90 -14.65
N ALA A 165 -2.10 -6.31 -14.96
CA ALA A 165 -3.39 -7.03 -14.94
C ALA A 165 -3.44 -8.23 -15.91
N LYS A 166 -2.60 -8.22 -16.96
CA LYS A 166 -2.43 -9.32 -17.93
C LYS A 166 -1.25 -10.27 -17.59
N GLY A 167 -0.64 -10.13 -16.42
CA GLY A 167 0.35 -11.07 -15.88
C GLY A 167 1.81 -10.63 -16.02
N GLU A 168 2.08 -9.36 -16.37
CA GLU A 168 3.43 -8.81 -16.23
C GLU A 168 3.77 -8.59 -14.74
N PRO A 169 5.07 -8.53 -14.37
CA PRO A 169 5.48 -8.38 -12.97
C PRO A 169 4.92 -7.13 -12.29
N SER A 170 4.60 -7.27 -11.01
CA SER A 170 4.13 -6.20 -10.14
C SER A 170 5.22 -5.71 -9.19
N LEU A 171 5.00 -4.57 -8.56
CA LEU A 171 5.90 -4.02 -7.54
C LEU A 171 6.15 -5.01 -6.37
N TYR A 172 5.18 -5.86 -6.04
CA TYR A 172 5.34 -6.90 -5.03
C TYR A 172 6.29 -8.04 -5.46
N ASP A 173 6.57 -8.19 -6.77
CA ASP A 173 7.53 -9.19 -7.26
C ASP A 173 8.99 -8.76 -7.02
N ASP A 174 9.25 -7.46 -6.82
CA ASP A 174 10.55 -6.96 -6.34
C ASP A 174 10.87 -7.47 -4.93
N SER A 175 11.99 -8.13 -4.78
CA SER A 175 12.37 -8.77 -3.51
C SER A 175 12.64 -7.77 -2.37
N ILE A 176 13.08 -6.54 -2.70
CA ILE A 176 13.36 -5.48 -1.73
C ILE A 176 12.04 -4.91 -1.22
N VAL A 177 11.11 -4.60 -2.13
CA VAL A 177 9.76 -4.13 -1.79
C VAL A 177 9.00 -5.19 -0.98
N ARG A 178 9.09 -6.46 -1.39
CA ARG A 178 8.48 -7.56 -0.64
C ARG A 178 9.03 -7.64 0.79
N SER A 179 10.34 -7.53 0.97
CA SER A 179 10.94 -7.56 2.30
C SER A 179 10.47 -6.41 3.20
N VAL A 180 10.21 -5.23 2.64
CA VAL A 180 9.60 -4.11 3.36
C VAL A 180 8.14 -4.40 3.68
N ALA A 181 7.36 -4.84 2.69
CA ALA A 181 5.94 -5.13 2.86
C ALA A 181 5.67 -6.21 3.92
N GLU A 182 6.50 -7.26 3.98
CA GLU A 182 6.39 -8.35 4.97
C GLU A 182 6.61 -7.88 6.42
N GLU A 183 7.35 -6.79 6.62
CA GLU A 183 7.59 -6.17 7.93
C GLU A 183 6.53 -5.11 8.28
N LEU A 184 5.78 -4.60 7.33
CA LEU A 184 4.72 -3.62 7.56
C LEU A 184 3.44 -4.28 8.09
N ARG A 185 2.51 -3.43 8.49
CA ARG A 185 1.17 -3.80 8.93
C ARG A 185 0.12 -3.09 8.09
N THR A 186 -0.94 -3.79 7.69
CA THR A 186 -2.09 -3.11 7.07
C THR A 186 -2.78 -2.23 8.10
N GLY A 187 -3.09 -1.00 7.74
CA GLY A 187 -3.72 -0.01 8.62
C GLY A 187 -4.42 1.07 7.81
N VAL A 188 -4.52 2.25 8.39
CA VAL A 188 -5.14 3.43 7.78
C VAL A 188 -4.40 3.84 6.52
N THR A 189 -3.08 3.81 6.56
CA THR A 189 -2.23 4.05 5.40
C THR A 189 -0.97 3.19 5.42
N VAL A 190 -0.44 2.90 4.24
CA VAL A 190 0.84 2.25 4.02
C VAL A 190 1.60 2.98 2.92
N TYR A 191 2.85 3.29 3.18
CA TYR A 191 3.77 3.91 2.24
C TYR A 191 4.99 3.02 2.03
N ILE A 192 5.44 2.85 0.78
CA ILE A 192 6.68 2.16 0.42
C ILE A 192 7.40 3.00 -0.63
N LYS A 193 8.72 3.19 -0.46
CA LYS A 193 9.58 3.89 -1.41
C LYS A 193 10.85 3.10 -1.66
N ARG A 194 11.17 2.91 -2.93
CA ARG A 194 12.48 2.41 -3.39
C ARG A 194 13.43 3.58 -3.57
N HIS A 195 14.67 3.41 -3.13
CA HIS A 195 15.74 4.39 -3.33
C HIS A 195 16.62 3.93 -4.49
N VAL A 196 16.29 4.39 -5.71
CA VAL A 196 16.95 3.93 -6.96
C VAL A 196 18.19 4.75 -7.27
N GLU A 197 18.15 6.06 -7.03
CA GLU A 197 19.24 6.99 -7.42
C GLU A 197 19.90 7.65 -6.22
N GLU A 198 19.10 8.24 -5.31
CA GLU A 198 19.59 8.93 -4.11
C GLU A 198 18.88 8.40 -2.87
N ALA A 199 19.66 7.85 -1.95
CA ALA A 199 19.17 7.45 -0.65
C ALA A 199 19.66 8.42 0.42
N PRO A 200 18.82 8.75 1.45
CA PRO A 200 19.23 9.63 2.55
C PRO A 200 20.35 9.03 3.42
N TYR A 201 20.55 7.72 3.35
CA TYR A 201 21.59 7.00 4.08
C TYR A 201 22.32 6.01 3.18
N ASP A 202 23.61 5.82 3.44
CA ASP A 202 24.44 4.88 2.69
C ASP A 202 23.87 3.45 2.74
N GLY A 203 23.74 2.84 1.58
CA GLY A 203 23.26 1.46 1.44
C GLY A 203 21.74 1.27 1.66
N LEU A 204 20.96 2.32 1.90
CA LEU A 204 19.50 2.23 2.01
C LEU A 204 18.89 1.92 0.62
N GLU A 205 18.14 0.84 0.52
CA GLU A 205 17.52 0.37 -0.74
C GLU A 205 16.02 0.68 -0.80
N ALA A 206 15.33 0.56 0.33
CA ALA A 206 13.91 0.92 0.42
C ALA A 206 13.51 1.34 1.83
N THR A 207 12.45 2.13 1.90
CA THR A 207 11.75 2.48 3.15
C THR A 207 10.29 2.12 3.06
N GLY A 208 9.69 1.80 4.19
CA GLY A 208 8.25 1.64 4.32
C GLY A 208 7.74 2.27 5.59
N MET A 209 6.48 2.65 5.58
CA MET A 209 5.77 3.13 6.76
C MET A 209 4.34 2.61 6.73
N SER A 210 3.82 2.20 7.87
CA SER A 210 2.40 1.93 8.04
C SER A 210 1.87 2.61 9.29
N LEU A 211 0.65 3.11 9.22
CA LEU A 211 -0.06 3.73 10.32
C LEU A 211 -1.33 2.92 10.61
N TRP A 212 -1.54 2.55 11.84
CA TRP A 212 -2.78 1.93 12.29
C TRP A 212 -3.24 2.52 13.61
N LYS A 213 -4.53 2.51 13.84
CA LYS A 213 -5.11 2.98 15.10
C LYS A 213 -4.89 1.95 16.20
N ASN A 214 -4.39 2.41 17.34
CA ASN A 214 -4.20 1.59 18.54
C ASN A 214 -5.40 1.73 19.50
N ASP A 215 -5.79 2.96 19.78
CA ASP A 215 -6.95 3.32 20.59
C ASP A 215 -7.67 4.57 20.03
N SER A 216 -8.47 5.25 20.84
CA SER A 216 -9.30 6.37 20.36
C SER A 216 -8.52 7.62 19.96
N SER A 217 -7.33 7.83 20.45
CA SER A 217 -6.54 9.05 20.24
C SER A 217 -5.15 8.80 19.63
N GLU A 218 -4.65 7.57 19.68
CA GLU A 218 -3.29 7.24 19.23
C GLU A 218 -3.27 6.43 17.94
N LEU A 219 -2.40 6.81 17.02
CA LEU A 219 -1.89 5.97 15.94
C LEU A 219 -0.57 5.34 16.35
N VAL A 220 -0.29 4.17 15.82
CA VAL A 220 1.04 3.57 15.86
C VAL A 220 1.62 3.65 14.45
N ALA A 221 2.82 4.22 14.35
CA ALA A 221 3.63 4.20 13.15
C ALA A 221 4.63 3.07 13.23
N ARG A 222 4.72 2.24 12.19
CA ARG A 222 5.85 1.33 11.99
C ARG A 222 6.61 1.78 10.76
N MET A 223 7.89 2.07 10.93
CA MET A 223 8.82 2.43 9.87
C MET A 223 9.78 1.26 9.65
N VAL A 224 10.03 0.94 8.40
CA VAL A 224 10.90 -0.16 7.96
C VAL A 224 11.94 0.41 7.01
N PHE A 225 13.20 0.10 7.26
CA PHE A 225 14.34 0.53 6.44
C PHE A 225 15.12 -0.72 6.03
N THR A 226 15.20 -0.97 4.73
CA THR A 226 15.95 -2.11 4.19
C THR A 226 17.26 -1.61 3.59
N PHE A 227 18.37 -2.17 4.07
CA PHE A 227 19.71 -1.80 3.66
C PHE A 227 20.36 -2.89 2.79
N ARG A 228 21.37 -2.50 2.01
CA ARG A 228 22.16 -3.41 1.17
C ARG A 228 22.90 -4.44 1.99
N THR A 229 23.48 -4.02 3.13
CA THR A 229 24.24 -4.89 4.03
C THR A 229 23.78 -4.78 5.48
N THR A 230 24.08 -5.83 6.24
CA THR A 230 23.86 -5.85 7.71
C THR A 230 24.71 -4.80 8.42
N GLY A 231 25.91 -4.47 7.86
CA GLY A 231 26.79 -3.44 8.40
C GLY A 231 26.19 -2.06 8.29
N ASP A 232 25.59 -1.70 7.14
CA ASP A 232 24.93 -0.42 6.91
C ASP A 232 23.74 -0.27 7.88
N ALA A 233 22.91 -1.31 8.00
CA ALA A 233 21.79 -1.33 8.94
C ALA A 233 22.25 -1.17 10.41
N ALA A 234 23.36 -1.78 10.80
CA ALA A 234 23.91 -1.65 12.15
C ALA A 234 24.46 -0.25 12.45
N ALA A 235 25.09 0.39 11.45
CA ALA A 235 25.68 1.71 11.61
C ALA A 235 24.64 2.81 11.81
N ILE A 236 23.44 2.65 11.24
CA ILE A 236 22.43 3.72 11.20
C ILE A 236 21.31 3.55 12.26
N LEU A 237 21.17 2.37 12.87
CA LEU A 237 20.07 2.06 13.78
C LEU A 237 19.84 3.13 14.85
N GLN A 238 20.91 3.53 15.57
CA GLN A 238 20.77 4.54 16.63
C GLN A 238 20.40 5.91 16.09
N THR A 239 21.00 6.32 14.97
CA THR A 239 20.68 7.60 14.32
C THR A 239 19.22 7.67 13.89
N LEU A 240 18.67 6.59 13.34
CA LEU A 240 17.25 6.53 12.96
C LEU A 240 16.34 6.54 14.19
N ALA A 241 16.70 5.81 15.25
CA ALA A 241 15.94 5.81 16.49
C ALA A 241 15.91 7.20 17.12
N ASP A 242 17.06 7.87 17.23
CA ASP A 242 17.16 9.23 17.78
C ASP A 242 16.37 10.25 16.95
N ALA A 243 16.41 10.14 15.62
CA ALA A 243 15.65 11.01 14.72
C ALA A 243 14.12 10.82 14.87
N VAL A 244 13.66 9.60 15.11
CA VAL A 244 12.24 9.33 15.34
C VAL A 244 11.81 9.78 16.74
N ASP A 245 12.65 9.57 17.77
CA ASP A 245 12.39 9.98 19.14
C ASP A 245 12.27 11.51 19.31
N GLU A 246 12.86 12.29 18.39
CA GLU A 246 12.72 13.75 18.38
C GLU A 246 11.28 14.22 18.06
N PHE A 247 10.51 13.41 17.30
CA PHE A 247 9.19 13.77 16.81
C PHE A 247 8.04 12.95 17.42
N TYR A 248 8.33 11.77 17.99
CA TYR A 248 7.32 10.80 18.40
C TYR A 248 7.60 10.19 19.77
N ASP A 249 6.54 9.84 20.47
CA ASP A 249 6.63 9.20 21.78
C ASP A 249 6.83 7.67 21.70
N LYS A 250 7.46 7.09 22.73
CA LYS A 250 7.57 5.64 22.95
C LYS A 250 8.16 4.89 21.74
N VAL A 251 9.33 5.33 21.33
CA VAL A 251 10.07 4.74 20.23
C VAL A 251 10.67 3.39 20.62
N ASP A 252 10.37 2.34 19.86
CA ASP A 252 11.01 1.02 19.93
C ASP A 252 11.70 0.72 18.60
N ALA A 253 13.02 0.58 18.63
CA ALA A 253 13.84 0.35 17.45
C ALA A 253 14.56 -0.99 17.52
N LYS A 254 14.44 -1.80 16.49
CA LYS A 254 15.10 -3.12 16.40
C LYS A 254 15.67 -3.36 15.00
N ARG A 255 16.63 -4.29 14.94
CA ARG A 255 17.26 -4.72 13.69
C ARG A 255 17.20 -6.23 13.55
N ASP A 256 16.80 -6.70 12.38
CA ASP A 256 16.93 -8.08 11.97
C ASP A 256 17.69 -8.15 10.63
N GLY A 257 18.92 -8.71 10.69
CA GLY A 257 19.78 -8.74 9.52
C GLY A 257 20.03 -7.34 8.94
N ARG A 258 19.59 -7.11 7.71
CA ARG A 258 19.70 -5.85 6.97
C ARG A 258 18.48 -4.92 7.10
N VAL A 259 17.48 -5.32 7.89
CA VAL A 259 16.25 -4.56 8.09
C VAL A 259 16.28 -3.89 9.47
N VAL A 260 15.97 -2.60 9.49
CA VAL A 260 15.70 -1.82 10.70
C VAL A 260 14.21 -1.52 10.77
N THR A 261 13.59 -1.83 11.89
CA THR A 261 12.18 -1.54 12.16
C THR A 261 12.08 -0.61 13.36
N ILE A 262 11.30 0.46 13.24
CA ILE A 262 11.04 1.41 14.32
C ILE A 262 9.52 1.51 14.48
N GLU A 263 9.04 1.34 15.71
CA GLU A 263 7.66 1.64 16.09
C GLU A 263 7.62 2.87 16.98
N ALA A 264 6.66 3.76 16.72
CA ALA A 264 6.44 4.96 17.50
C ALA A 264 4.94 5.24 17.63
N LYS A 265 4.57 6.00 18.67
CA LYS A 265 3.20 6.45 18.89
C LYS A 265 3.04 7.91 18.48
N ILE A 266 1.89 8.21 17.87
CA ILE A 266 1.54 9.53 17.35
C ILE A 266 0.13 9.86 17.82
N GLU A 267 -0.06 11.00 18.46
CA GLU A 267 -1.41 11.52 18.71
C GLU A 267 -2.07 11.88 17.37
N ILE A 268 -3.34 11.49 17.18
CA ILE A 268 -4.06 11.77 15.92
C ILE A 268 -4.11 13.27 15.61
N ALA A 269 -4.20 14.10 16.64
CA ALA A 269 -4.26 15.56 16.52
C ALA A 269 -2.95 16.17 15.97
N ASP A 270 -1.82 15.47 16.13
CA ASP A 270 -0.50 15.91 15.70
C ASP A 270 -0.09 15.29 14.34
N PHE A 271 -0.97 14.46 13.77
CA PHE A 271 -0.70 13.82 12.49
C PHE A 271 -0.91 14.81 11.34
N GLU A 272 0.15 15.13 10.65
CA GLU A 272 0.12 15.89 9.40
C GLU A 272 0.22 14.92 8.21
N ILE A 273 -0.64 15.09 7.20
CA ILE A 273 -0.51 14.36 5.94
C ILE A 273 0.73 14.86 5.23
N TRP A 274 1.72 14.00 5.13
CA TRP A 274 2.93 14.32 4.37
C TRP A 274 2.59 14.29 2.88
N PRO A 275 2.91 15.34 2.14
CA PRO A 275 2.73 15.35 0.70
C PRO A 275 3.57 14.22 0.08
N VAL A 276 2.95 13.38 -0.71
CA VAL A 276 3.56 12.25 -1.42
C VAL A 276 4.28 12.75 -2.67
#